data_fa79a0045a7676736e17159056794480
#
_entry.id   fa79a0045a7676736e17159056794480
#
_cell.length_a   1.000
_cell.length_b   1.000
_cell.length_c   1.000
_cell.angle_alpha   90.00
_cell.angle_beta   90.00
_cell.angle_gamma   90.00
#
_symmetry.space_group_name_H-M   'P 1'
#
loop_
_entity.id
_entity.type
_entity.pdbx_description
1 polymer ?
#
loop_
_entity_poly.entity_id
_entity_poly.type
_entity_poly.pdbx_seq_one_letter_code
_entity_poly.pdbx_strand_id
1 'polypeptide(L)'
;MRIYRFSCIHKNFQILKFTVEQKIHYTLRTACAMCFIGHGSFGIIGKEIWTNYFAVFGIAHDTAFQLMPYVGAIDILCGIIILFYPIRAVIFWLVIWGMVTALLRPLSGEPYPEFIERAGNFGAPLALLILSGGINFKNIFSPITAVSS
;
A
#
# COMPACT_ATOMS: atom_id res chain seq x y z
N MET A 1 63.48 -4.86 -5.68
CA MET A 1 62.47 -4.34 -6.61
C MET A 1 61.12 -4.87 -6.16
N ARG A 2 60.32 -4.08 -5.41
CA ARG A 2 59.06 -4.50 -4.77
C ARG A 2 57.91 -4.19 -5.74
N ILE A 3 57.27 -5.26 -6.27
CA ILE A 3 56.05 -5.14 -7.05
C ILE A 3 54.91 -4.99 -6.04
N TYR A 4 54.43 -3.77 -5.85
CA TYR A 4 53.24 -3.49 -5.06
C TYR A 4 52.00 -4.02 -5.78
N ARG A 5 51.33 -4.96 -5.15
CA ARG A 5 50.08 -5.60 -5.56
C ARG A 5 48.96 -4.55 -5.65
N PHE A 6 48.60 -4.20 -6.86
CA PHE A 6 47.38 -3.44 -7.18
C PHE A 6 46.13 -4.34 -7.03
N SER A 7 45.96 -4.97 -5.87
CA SER A 7 44.87 -5.94 -5.64
C SER A 7 43.81 -5.45 -4.65
N CYS A 8 43.78 -4.16 -4.30
CA CYS A 8 42.92 -3.67 -3.22
C CYS A 8 41.79 -2.73 -3.64
N ILE A 9 41.63 -2.43 -4.94
CA ILE A 9 40.61 -1.46 -5.39
C ILE A 9 39.37 -2.14 -6.00
N HIS A 10 39.37 -3.46 -6.18
CA HIS A 10 38.26 -4.19 -6.85
C HIS A 10 37.20 -4.74 -5.91
N LYS A 11 37.27 -4.46 -4.61
CA LYS A 11 36.36 -5.04 -3.62
C LYS A 11 35.17 -4.20 -3.21
N ASN A 12 35.01 -2.96 -3.65
CA ASN A 12 33.97 -2.04 -3.14
C ASN A 12 32.96 -1.56 -4.18
N PHE A 13 32.89 -2.15 -5.36
CA PHE A 13 31.80 -1.87 -6.30
C PHE A 13 30.95 -3.14 -6.49
N GLN A 14 30.51 -3.75 -5.40
CA GLN A 14 29.34 -4.60 -5.44
C GLN A 14 28.15 -3.68 -5.62
N ILE A 15 27.79 -3.39 -6.88
CA ILE A 15 26.45 -2.92 -7.23
C ILE A 15 25.50 -3.85 -6.49
N LEU A 16 24.68 -3.30 -5.59
CA LEU A 16 23.62 -4.01 -4.85
C LEU A 16 22.74 -4.70 -5.89
N LYS A 17 23.06 -5.96 -6.23
CA LYS A 17 22.21 -6.78 -7.09
C LYS A 17 21.01 -7.21 -6.27
N PHE A 18 19.94 -6.44 -6.34
CA PHE A 18 18.67 -6.86 -5.78
C PHE A 18 18.22 -8.18 -6.39
N THR A 19 17.83 -9.12 -5.55
CA THR A 19 17.19 -10.36 -5.99
C THR A 19 15.84 -10.03 -6.66
N VAL A 20 15.29 -10.96 -7.44
CA VAL A 20 13.98 -10.79 -8.08
C VAL A 20 12.92 -10.53 -7.01
N GLU A 21 12.95 -11.25 -5.89
CA GLU A 21 12.02 -11.08 -4.78
C GLU A 21 12.12 -9.69 -4.16
N GLN A 22 13.32 -9.17 -3.95
CA GLN A 22 13.52 -7.80 -3.46
C GLN A 22 12.95 -6.77 -4.42
N LYS A 23 13.15 -6.94 -5.72
CA LYS A 23 12.59 -6.05 -6.74
C LYS A 23 11.06 -6.06 -6.70
N ILE A 24 10.44 -7.25 -6.64
CA ILE A 24 9.00 -7.41 -6.53
C ILE A 24 8.49 -6.75 -5.24
N HIS A 25 9.16 -7.00 -4.12
CA HIS A 25 8.79 -6.43 -2.83
C HIS A 25 8.78 -4.89 -2.85
N TYR A 26 9.82 -4.25 -3.38
CA TYR A 26 9.87 -2.79 -3.47
C TYR A 26 8.87 -2.24 -4.48
N THR A 27 8.66 -2.93 -5.61
CA THR A 27 7.64 -2.54 -6.60
C THR A 27 6.23 -2.55 -5.98
N LEU A 28 5.87 -3.63 -5.26
CA LEU A 28 4.58 -3.73 -4.60
C LEU A 28 4.41 -2.67 -3.50
N ARG A 29 5.45 -2.41 -2.70
CA ARG A 29 5.42 -1.34 -1.69
C ARG A 29 5.13 0.02 -2.32
N THR A 30 5.84 0.35 -3.39
CA THR A 30 5.65 1.62 -4.11
C THR A 30 4.26 1.70 -4.71
N ALA A 31 3.78 0.63 -5.36
CA ALA A 31 2.44 0.59 -5.94
C ALA A 31 1.34 0.78 -4.88
N CYS A 32 1.43 0.07 -3.74
CA CYS A 32 0.51 0.25 -2.62
C CYS A 32 0.54 1.69 -2.09
N ALA A 33 1.74 2.24 -1.84
CA ALA A 33 1.89 3.59 -1.33
C ALA A 33 1.27 4.62 -2.27
N MET A 34 1.58 4.55 -3.56
CA MET A 34 1.01 5.47 -4.56
C MET A 34 -0.51 5.36 -4.65
N CYS A 35 -1.06 4.14 -4.60
CA CYS A 35 -2.49 3.90 -4.61
C CYS A 35 -3.18 4.61 -3.43
N PHE A 36 -2.73 4.35 -2.20
CA PHE A 36 -3.38 4.89 -1.00
C PHE A 36 -3.12 6.39 -0.80
N ILE A 37 -1.93 6.89 -1.14
CA ILE A 37 -1.66 8.34 -1.15
C ILE A 37 -2.55 9.03 -2.19
N GLY A 38 -2.70 8.46 -3.39
CA GLY A 38 -3.56 9.02 -4.43
C GLY A 38 -5.03 9.03 -4.00
N HIS A 39 -5.55 7.93 -3.45
CA HIS A 39 -6.91 7.88 -2.92
C HIS A 39 -7.11 8.86 -1.76
N GLY A 40 -6.20 8.87 -0.79
CA GLY A 40 -6.27 9.79 0.33
C GLY A 40 -6.25 11.25 -0.10
N SER A 41 -5.49 11.59 -1.15
CA SER A 41 -5.48 12.94 -1.71
C SER A 41 -6.85 13.36 -2.25
N PHE A 42 -7.60 12.44 -2.90
CA PHE A 42 -8.98 12.72 -3.31
C PHE A 42 -9.94 12.92 -2.13
N GLY A 43 -9.72 12.21 -1.02
CA GLY A 43 -10.44 12.44 0.23
C GLY A 43 -10.19 13.84 0.80
N ILE A 44 -8.92 14.29 0.80
CA ILE A 44 -8.54 15.64 1.27
C ILE A 44 -9.12 16.74 0.38
N ILE A 45 -9.10 16.54 -0.96
CA ILE A 45 -9.65 17.51 -1.92
C ILE A 45 -11.19 17.58 -1.84
N GLY A 46 -11.83 16.56 -1.26
CA GLY A 46 -13.28 16.49 -1.14
C GLY A 46 -13.97 16.09 -2.45
N LYS A 47 -13.65 14.90 -2.99
CA LYS A 47 -14.30 14.36 -4.18
C LYS A 47 -15.77 14.04 -3.89
N GLU A 48 -16.68 14.92 -4.24
CA GLU A 48 -18.09 14.94 -3.85
C GLU A 48 -18.81 13.59 -4.06
N ILE A 49 -18.55 12.90 -5.18
CA ILE A 49 -19.18 11.60 -5.47
C ILE A 49 -18.92 10.54 -4.38
N TRP A 50 -17.85 10.70 -3.60
CA TRP A 50 -17.52 9.74 -2.55
C TRP A 50 -18.44 9.84 -1.33
N THR A 51 -19.20 10.91 -1.18
CA THR A 51 -20.26 11.01 -0.15
C THR A 51 -21.29 9.91 -0.31
N ASN A 52 -21.51 9.41 -1.55
CA ASN A 52 -22.44 8.30 -1.81
C ASN A 52 -22.00 7.00 -1.12
N TYR A 53 -20.68 6.80 -0.91
CA TYR A 53 -20.20 5.60 -0.19
C TYR A 53 -20.53 5.66 1.30
N PHE A 54 -20.54 6.84 1.88
CA PHE A 54 -21.00 7.06 3.26
C PHE A 54 -22.51 6.92 3.39
N ALA A 55 -23.26 7.26 2.35
CA ALA A 55 -24.71 7.09 2.33
C ALA A 55 -25.14 5.62 2.44
N VAL A 56 -24.31 4.66 1.98
CA VAL A 56 -24.53 3.21 2.19
C VAL A 56 -24.64 2.86 3.69
N PHE A 57 -23.95 3.63 4.56
CA PHE A 57 -24.00 3.48 6.02
C PHE A 57 -25.03 4.42 6.68
N GLY A 58 -25.87 5.10 5.90
CA GLY A 58 -26.87 6.04 6.43
C GLY A 58 -26.27 7.39 6.90
N ILE A 59 -25.03 7.71 6.52
CA ILE A 59 -24.38 8.98 6.88
C ILE A 59 -24.84 10.06 5.90
N ALA A 60 -25.34 11.18 6.45
CA ALA A 60 -25.81 12.33 5.67
C ALA A 60 -24.65 12.96 4.88
N HIS A 61 -24.97 13.53 3.71
CA HIS A 61 -24.01 14.11 2.77
C HIS A 61 -23.04 15.10 3.42
N ASP A 62 -23.55 16.07 4.20
CA ASP A 62 -22.73 17.10 4.84
C ASP A 62 -21.74 16.50 5.86
N THR A 63 -22.21 15.52 6.63
CA THR A 63 -21.36 14.78 7.58
C THR A 63 -20.30 13.97 6.84
N ALA A 64 -20.69 13.29 5.76
CA ALA A 64 -19.78 12.52 4.92
C ALA A 64 -18.67 13.41 4.35
N PHE A 65 -19.04 14.60 3.85
CA PHE A 65 -18.10 15.57 3.30
C PHE A 65 -17.08 16.05 4.34
N GLN A 66 -17.53 16.24 5.60
CA GLN A 66 -16.64 16.60 6.71
C GLN A 66 -15.73 15.44 7.15
N LEU A 67 -16.16 14.19 7.00
CA LEU A 67 -15.36 13.01 7.37
C LEU A 67 -14.33 12.61 6.32
N MET A 68 -14.56 12.92 5.04
CA MET A 68 -13.66 12.53 3.95
C MET A 68 -12.19 12.94 4.15
N PRO A 69 -11.86 14.16 4.60
CA PRO A 69 -10.47 14.55 4.83
C PRO A 69 -9.77 13.69 5.89
N TYR A 70 -10.48 13.25 6.92
CA TYR A 70 -9.92 12.37 7.96
C TYR A 70 -9.61 10.97 7.41
N VAL A 71 -10.53 10.41 6.63
CA VAL A 71 -10.30 9.13 5.94
C VAL A 71 -9.12 9.27 4.98
N GLY A 72 -9.10 10.36 4.20
CA GLY A 72 -7.99 10.64 3.29
C GLY A 72 -6.64 10.78 4.00
N ALA A 73 -6.60 11.44 5.15
CA ALA A 73 -5.38 11.56 5.95
C ALA A 73 -4.88 10.21 6.46
N ILE A 74 -5.79 9.32 6.88
CA ILE A 74 -5.45 7.95 7.31
C ILE A 74 -4.88 7.15 6.13
N ASP A 75 -5.48 7.23 4.95
CA ASP A 75 -5.00 6.55 3.75
C ASP A 75 -3.59 7.02 3.37
N ILE A 76 -3.34 8.32 3.38
CA ILE A 76 -2.00 8.90 3.12
C ILE A 76 -1.00 8.40 4.16
N LEU A 77 -1.35 8.43 5.44
CA LEU A 77 -0.49 7.96 6.52
C LEU A 77 -0.14 6.46 6.34
N CYS A 78 -1.12 5.63 6.02
CA CYS A 78 -0.90 4.20 5.73
C CYS A 78 0.02 4.02 4.51
N GLY A 79 -0.18 4.79 3.45
CA GLY A 79 0.69 4.79 2.26
C GLY A 79 2.13 5.15 2.60
N ILE A 80 2.36 6.19 3.41
CA ILE A 80 3.69 6.60 3.88
C ILE A 80 4.33 5.50 4.74
N ILE A 81 3.57 4.92 5.68
CA ILE A 81 4.06 3.83 6.52
C ILE A 81 4.52 2.66 5.67
N ILE A 82 3.73 2.22 4.68
CA ILE A 82 4.14 1.12 3.80
C ILE A 82 5.38 1.46 2.99
N LEU A 83 5.52 2.69 2.53
CA LEU A 83 6.66 3.09 1.73
C LEU A 83 7.97 3.05 2.54
N PHE A 84 7.97 3.52 3.77
CA PHE A 84 9.20 3.66 4.57
C PHE A 84 9.37 2.57 5.64
N TYR A 85 8.30 2.17 6.29
CA TYR A 85 8.31 1.22 7.38
C TYR A 85 7.13 0.22 7.30
N PRO A 86 7.16 -0.73 6.36
CA PRO A 86 6.02 -1.59 6.02
C PRO A 86 5.68 -2.56 7.16
N ILE A 87 4.71 -2.19 7.98
CA ILE A 87 4.21 -3.00 9.09
C ILE A 87 3.15 -3.98 8.58
N ARG A 88 3.21 -5.25 8.97
CA ARG A 88 2.24 -6.29 8.56
C ARG A 88 0.80 -5.92 8.87
N ALA A 89 0.53 -5.36 10.04
CA ALA A 89 -0.80 -4.92 10.43
C ALA A 89 -1.36 -3.86 9.46
N VAL A 90 -0.54 -2.90 9.05
CA VAL A 90 -0.95 -1.87 8.10
C VAL A 90 -1.23 -2.47 6.73
N ILE A 91 -0.37 -3.38 6.24
CA ILE A 91 -0.59 -4.03 4.95
C ILE A 91 -1.87 -4.86 4.99
N PHE A 92 -2.10 -5.63 6.07
CA PHE A 92 -3.33 -6.41 6.26
C PHE A 92 -4.57 -5.50 6.30
N TRP A 93 -4.48 -4.38 7.02
CA TRP A 93 -5.52 -3.36 7.01
C TRP A 93 -5.83 -2.86 5.59
N LEU A 94 -4.81 -2.57 4.79
CA LEU A 94 -5.01 -2.09 3.42
C LEU A 94 -5.64 -3.14 2.50
N VAL A 95 -5.43 -4.44 2.73
CA VAL A 95 -6.16 -5.50 2.02
C VAL A 95 -7.65 -5.39 2.32
N ILE A 96 -8.02 -5.30 3.59
CA ILE A 96 -9.42 -5.20 4.03
C ILE A 96 -10.02 -3.88 3.53
N TRP A 97 -9.36 -2.77 3.77
CA TRP A 97 -9.84 -1.44 3.41
C TRP A 97 -9.99 -1.26 1.89
N GLY A 98 -9.01 -1.73 1.11
CA GLY A 98 -9.08 -1.72 -0.35
C GLY A 98 -10.23 -2.56 -0.89
N MET A 99 -10.51 -3.72 -0.27
CA MET A 99 -11.66 -4.56 -0.62
C MET A 99 -12.98 -3.85 -0.27
N VAL A 100 -13.09 -3.31 0.95
CA VAL A 100 -14.30 -2.60 1.41
C VAL A 100 -14.60 -1.41 0.50
N THR A 101 -13.62 -0.57 0.23
CA THR A 101 -13.80 0.62 -0.63
C THR A 101 -14.12 0.27 -2.08
N ALA A 102 -13.61 -0.87 -2.59
CA ALA A 102 -14.00 -1.37 -3.89
C ALA A 102 -15.46 -1.85 -3.91
N LEU A 103 -15.89 -2.59 -2.86
CA LEU A 103 -17.28 -3.09 -2.73
C LEU A 103 -18.31 -1.97 -2.53
N LEU A 104 -17.92 -0.86 -1.91
CA LEU A 104 -18.84 0.28 -1.74
C LEU A 104 -19.29 0.89 -3.06
N ARG A 105 -18.56 0.72 -4.15
CA ARG A 105 -18.95 1.25 -5.46
C ARG A 105 -20.25 0.65 -5.96
N PRO A 106 -20.37 -0.67 -6.19
CA PRO A 106 -21.64 -1.24 -6.62
C PRO A 106 -22.74 -1.10 -5.57
N LEU A 107 -22.40 -1.05 -4.27
CA LEU A 107 -23.38 -0.82 -3.20
C LEU A 107 -23.95 0.61 -3.22
N SER A 108 -23.18 1.58 -3.70
CA SER A 108 -23.64 2.97 -3.89
C SER A 108 -24.33 3.24 -5.22
N GLY A 109 -24.52 2.18 -6.05
CA GLY A 109 -25.19 2.26 -7.35
C GLY A 109 -24.24 2.45 -8.55
N GLU A 110 -22.94 2.40 -8.37
CA GLU A 110 -21.99 2.40 -9.49
C GLU A 110 -22.00 1.03 -10.21
N PRO A 111 -21.67 0.97 -11.51
CA PRO A 111 -21.66 -0.29 -12.26
C PRO A 111 -20.58 -1.26 -11.76
N TYR A 112 -20.82 -2.57 -11.86
CA TYR A 112 -19.89 -3.61 -11.42
C TYR A 112 -18.45 -3.51 -11.98
N PRO A 113 -18.20 -3.05 -13.21
CA PRO A 113 -16.84 -2.83 -13.70
C PRO A 113 -15.98 -1.93 -12.81
N GLU A 114 -16.57 -0.98 -12.09
CA GLU A 114 -15.87 -0.11 -11.14
C GLU A 114 -15.27 -0.90 -9.95
N PHE A 115 -15.92 -1.98 -9.52
CA PHE A 115 -15.37 -2.91 -8.54
C PHE A 115 -14.21 -3.71 -9.12
N ILE A 116 -14.36 -4.23 -10.34
CA ILE A 116 -13.34 -5.07 -11.00
C ILE A 116 -12.07 -4.26 -11.26
N GLU A 117 -12.20 -3.03 -11.74
CA GLU A 117 -11.07 -2.11 -11.97
C GLU A 117 -10.24 -1.90 -10.70
N ARG A 118 -10.89 -1.94 -9.53
CA ARG A 118 -10.27 -1.74 -8.22
C ARG A 118 -9.61 -2.99 -7.62
N ALA A 119 -9.59 -4.11 -8.32
CA ALA A 119 -8.97 -5.34 -7.84
C ALA A 119 -7.49 -5.14 -7.46
N GLY A 120 -6.78 -4.24 -8.14
CA GLY A 120 -5.41 -3.87 -7.80
C GLY A 120 -5.25 -3.22 -6.42
N ASN A 121 -6.28 -2.50 -5.92
CA ASN A 121 -6.21 -1.76 -4.67
C ASN A 121 -6.08 -2.70 -3.45
N PHE A 122 -6.66 -3.89 -3.49
CA PHE A 122 -6.51 -4.91 -2.46
C PHE A 122 -5.59 -6.06 -2.90
N GLY A 123 -5.48 -6.32 -4.20
CA GLY A 123 -4.61 -7.37 -4.75
C GLY A 123 -3.11 -7.08 -4.54
N ALA A 124 -2.67 -5.83 -4.74
CA ALA A 124 -1.28 -5.46 -4.54
C ALA A 124 -0.83 -5.58 -3.06
N PRO A 125 -1.55 -5.03 -2.06
CA PRO A 125 -1.19 -5.27 -0.67
C PRO A 125 -1.33 -6.75 -0.26
N LEU A 126 -2.27 -7.51 -0.83
CA LEU A 126 -2.37 -8.94 -0.59
C LEU A 126 -1.13 -9.68 -1.12
N ALA A 127 -0.69 -9.38 -2.34
CA ALA A 127 0.53 -9.96 -2.91
C ALA A 127 1.77 -9.61 -2.08
N LEU A 128 1.87 -8.37 -1.60
CA LEU A 128 2.94 -7.93 -0.71
C LEU A 128 2.92 -8.71 0.62
N LEU A 129 1.74 -8.92 1.19
CA LEU A 129 1.56 -9.68 2.42
C LEU A 129 1.98 -11.16 2.26
N ILE A 130 1.57 -11.80 1.15
CA ILE A 130 1.94 -13.19 0.83
C ILE A 130 3.44 -13.30 0.61
N LEU A 131 4.04 -12.42 -0.19
CA LEU A 131 5.48 -12.39 -0.44
C LEU A 131 6.29 -12.26 0.86
N SER A 132 5.73 -11.62 1.87
CA SER A 132 6.35 -11.37 3.17
C SER A 132 6.09 -12.49 4.20
N GLY A 133 5.60 -13.64 3.77
CA GLY A 133 5.32 -14.81 4.62
C GLY A 133 3.92 -14.81 5.25
N GLY A 134 2.99 -14.00 4.74
CA GLY A 134 1.59 -14.00 5.16
C GLY A 134 1.35 -13.34 6.52
N ILE A 135 0.16 -13.62 7.10
CA ILE A 135 -0.25 -13.09 8.40
C ILE A 135 0.43 -13.88 9.50
N ASN A 136 1.19 -13.19 10.35
CA ASN A 136 1.74 -13.75 11.58
C ASN A 136 1.36 -12.86 12.75
N PHE A 137 0.38 -13.32 13.53
CA PHE A 137 -0.14 -12.55 14.67
C PHE A 137 0.89 -12.30 15.77
N LYS A 138 1.90 -13.18 15.92
CA LYS A 138 2.98 -12.97 16.90
C LYS A 138 3.87 -11.77 16.54
N ASN A 139 4.00 -11.49 15.23
CA ASN A 139 4.86 -10.44 14.70
C ASN A 139 4.08 -9.45 13.83
N ILE A 140 2.80 -9.23 14.13
CA ILE A 140 1.93 -8.41 13.26
C ILE A 140 2.36 -6.94 13.21
N PHE A 141 2.95 -6.43 14.28
CA PHE A 141 3.48 -5.06 14.34
C PHE A 141 4.95 -4.94 13.91
N SER A 142 5.59 -6.06 13.54
CA SER A 142 6.95 -6.02 13.02
C SER A 142 6.96 -5.59 11.56
N PRO A 143 7.99 -4.82 11.15
CA PRO A 143 8.18 -4.49 9.74
C PRO A 143 8.50 -5.75 8.95
N ILE A 144 8.00 -5.80 7.72
CA ILE A 144 8.40 -6.83 6.77
C ILE A 144 9.73 -6.41 6.14
N THR A 145 10.66 -7.35 6.07
CA THR A 145 11.91 -7.20 5.33
C THR A 145 11.80 -7.92 4.00
N ALA A 146 12.43 -7.36 2.95
CA ALA A 146 12.61 -8.10 1.72
C ALA A 146 13.47 -9.33 2.05
N VAL A 147 12.92 -10.52 1.80
CA VAL A 147 13.61 -11.79 2.11
C VAL A 147 14.97 -11.80 1.41
N SER A 148 16.04 -11.92 2.19
CA SER A 148 17.36 -12.25 1.68
C SER A 148 17.47 -13.77 1.70
N SER A 149 17.26 -14.40 0.56
CA SER A 149 17.67 -15.79 0.33
C SER A 149 19.17 -15.91 0.29
#